data_b9254a2fcb1825b56424fe05d6b5b242
#
_entry.id   b9254a2fcb1825b56424fe05d6b5b242
#
_cell.length_a   1.000
_cell.length_b   1.000
_cell.length_c   1.000
_cell.angle_alpha   90.00
_cell.angle_beta   90.00
_cell.angle_gamma   90.00
#
_symmetry.space_group_name_H-M   'P 1'
#
loop_
_entity.id
_entity.type
_entity.pdbx_description
1 polymer ?
#
loop_
_entity_poly.entity_id
_entity_poly.type
_entity_poly.pdbx_seq_one_letter_code
_entity_poly.pdbx_strand_id
1 'polypeptide(L)'
;MDYAKQYQEYLARANQALEKACETFLPEESEVCRAARYSLLGGGKRIRAVLVLAVCDMLNGSAEAAEQFAAAVEMLHCYSLIHDDLPCMDNDDLRRGKPSCHKAFGESTAMLAGDVLLTEAFNVVANAPASPIVSVRAARALGAGAGSHGMVYGQELDLKYEALAATEEQLRLIHRNKTGALINAAVQMGAAAAQANETQCKELEDYAFGIGLVFQIVDDVLDVTSTAEQLGKPIGSDSENGKTTFVTLYGAEGAMELAKKLNNETCASLHAEFSEKAAFLEQLAKELLVRRS
;
A
#
# COMPACT_ATOMS: atom_id res chain seq x y z
N MET A 1 -8.86 21.13 11.15
CA MET A 1 -7.70 20.53 10.44
C MET A 1 -7.87 20.79 8.94
N ASP A 2 -6.83 21.24 8.25
CA ASP A 2 -6.79 21.30 6.77
C ASP A 2 -6.14 20.01 6.27
N TYR A 3 -6.99 19.06 5.87
CA TYR A 3 -6.56 17.74 5.41
C TYR A 3 -5.63 17.82 4.20
N ALA A 4 -5.99 18.64 3.19
CA ALA A 4 -5.22 18.70 1.95
C ALA A 4 -3.79 19.19 2.22
N LYS A 5 -3.64 20.22 3.06
CA LYS A 5 -2.34 20.75 3.47
C LYS A 5 -1.54 19.69 4.24
N GLN A 6 -2.16 19.01 5.19
CA GLN A 6 -1.48 18.00 6.01
C GLN A 6 -1.08 16.77 5.17
N TYR A 7 -1.91 16.35 4.21
CA TYR A 7 -1.56 15.29 3.27
C TYR A 7 -0.33 15.67 2.42
N GLN A 8 -0.25 16.90 1.93
CA GLN A 8 0.92 17.39 1.17
C GLN A 8 2.18 17.45 2.03
N GLU A 9 2.07 17.79 3.31
CA GLU A 9 3.21 17.75 4.25
C GLU A 9 3.72 16.31 4.45
N TYR A 10 2.82 15.33 4.66
CA TYR A 10 3.21 13.92 4.72
C TYR A 10 3.80 13.41 3.41
N LEU A 11 3.22 13.79 2.28
CA LEU A 11 3.73 13.40 0.96
C LEU A 11 5.15 13.93 0.72
N ALA A 12 5.41 15.18 1.11
CA ALA A 12 6.73 15.80 1.00
C ALA A 12 7.76 15.07 1.88
N ARG A 13 7.42 14.77 3.16
CA ARG A 13 8.27 13.99 4.08
C ARG A 13 8.55 12.59 3.54
N ALA A 14 7.52 11.91 3.02
CA ALA A 14 7.68 10.58 2.43
C ALA A 14 8.62 10.58 1.23
N ASN A 15 8.47 11.53 0.29
CA ASN A 15 9.34 11.63 -0.87
C ASN A 15 10.79 11.96 -0.47
N GLN A 16 10.99 12.87 0.48
CA GLN A 16 12.33 13.17 1.00
C GLN A 16 12.99 11.95 1.66
N ALA A 17 12.21 11.16 2.43
CA ALA A 17 12.72 9.94 3.03
C ALA A 17 13.11 8.89 1.97
N LEU A 18 12.32 8.77 0.89
CA LEU A 18 12.64 7.91 -0.25
C LEU A 18 13.92 8.34 -0.98
N GLU A 19 14.11 9.64 -1.22
CA GLU A 19 15.32 10.18 -1.84
C GLU A 19 16.55 9.84 -0.99
N LYS A 20 16.51 10.09 0.32
CA LYS A 20 17.59 9.74 1.26
C LYS A 20 17.87 8.24 1.30
N ALA A 21 16.83 7.40 1.29
CA ALA A 21 16.98 5.95 1.26
C ALA A 21 17.65 5.50 -0.06
N CYS A 22 17.28 6.09 -1.20
CA CYS A 22 17.94 5.84 -2.47
C CYS A 22 19.43 6.22 -2.44
N GLU A 23 19.78 7.39 -1.93
CA GLU A 23 21.17 7.85 -1.82
C GLU A 23 22.02 6.90 -0.97
N THR A 24 21.43 6.36 0.10
CA THR A 24 22.16 5.53 1.07
C THR A 24 22.27 4.06 0.64
N PHE A 25 21.20 3.49 0.08
CA PHE A 25 21.07 2.04 -0.11
C PHE A 25 21.05 1.60 -1.58
N LEU A 26 20.90 2.53 -2.54
CA LEU A 26 20.77 2.21 -3.97
C LEU A 26 21.83 2.96 -4.79
N PRO A 27 23.10 2.49 -4.83
CA PRO A 27 24.19 3.18 -5.52
C PRO A 27 23.94 3.30 -7.04
N GLU A 28 24.23 4.47 -7.62
CA GLU A 28 23.95 4.79 -9.03
C GLU A 28 24.86 4.03 -10.03
N GLU A 29 25.98 3.50 -9.57
CA GLU A 29 26.89 2.69 -10.40
C GLU A 29 26.22 1.36 -10.81
N SER A 30 25.31 0.84 -10.00
CA SER A 30 24.56 -0.38 -10.30
C SER A 30 23.38 -0.10 -11.21
N GLU A 31 23.30 -0.81 -12.36
CA GLU A 31 22.15 -0.72 -13.26
C GLU A 31 20.85 -1.19 -12.58
N VAL A 32 20.94 -2.23 -11.77
CA VAL A 32 19.80 -2.75 -10.97
C VAL A 32 19.30 -1.68 -9.99
N CYS A 33 20.20 -0.97 -9.32
CA CYS A 33 19.81 0.12 -8.42
C CYS A 33 19.23 1.32 -9.18
N ARG A 34 19.72 1.65 -10.38
CA ARG A 34 19.11 2.68 -11.24
C ARG A 34 17.69 2.29 -11.65
N ALA A 35 17.45 1.03 -12.01
CA ALA A 35 16.12 0.51 -12.34
C ALA A 35 15.17 0.55 -11.12
N ALA A 36 15.67 0.19 -9.93
CA ALA A 36 14.95 0.30 -8.68
C ALA A 36 14.57 1.77 -8.36
N ARG A 37 15.52 2.70 -8.45
CA ARG A 37 15.28 4.16 -8.27
C ARG A 37 14.29 4.71 -9.28
N TYR A 38 14.39 4.32 -10.56
CA TYR A 38 13.45 4.71 -11.62
C TYR A 38 11.99 4.39 -11.23
N SER A 39 11.74 3.18 -10.75
CA SER A 39 10.41 2.73 -10.35
C SER A 39 9.98 3.38 -9.04
N LEU A 40 10.86 3.40 -8.03
CA LEU A 40 10.56 3.91 -6.69
C LEU A 40 10.27 5.43 -6.70
N LEU A 41 11.06 6.21 -7.42
CA LEU A 41 10.91 7.67 -7.53
C LEU A 41 9.92 8.09 -8.64
N GLY A 42 9.31 7.13 -9.35
CA GLY A 42 8.36 7.36 -10.44
C GLY A 42 7.03 8.03 -10.05
N GLY A 43 6.89 8.50 -8.80
CA GLY A 43 5.69 9.17 -8.30
C GLY A 43 4.70 8.24 -7.63
N GLY A 44 3.46 8.72 -7.44
CA GLY A 44 2.35 8.00 -6.81
C GLY A 44 1.82 8.70 -5.56
N LYS A 45 0.68 8.23 -5.06
CA LYS A 45 -0.04 8.82 -3.91
C LYS A 45 0.66 8.56 -2.56
N ARG A 46 1.60 7.63 -2.49
CA ARG A 46 2.36 7.27 -1.28
C ARG A 46 1.49 6.98 -0.05
N ILE A 47 0.33 6.38 -0.25
CA ILE A 47 -0.67 6.16 0.82
C ILE A 47 -0.06 5.38 1.99
N ARG A 48 0.77 4.38 1.74
CA ARG A 48 1.40 3.56 2.79
C ARG A 48 2.39 4.38 3.62
N ALA A 49 3.24 5.17 2.97
CA ALA A 49 4.15 6.09 3.68
C ALA A 49 3.38 7.14 4.47
N VAL A 50 2.32 7.73 3.89
CA VAL A 50 1.44 8.68 4.58
C VAL A 50 0.82 8.04 5.83
N LEU A 51 0.36 6.79 5.76
CA LEU A 51 -0.19 6.07 6.90
C LEU A 51 0.84 5.87 8.02
N VAL A 52 2.08 5.49 7.69
CA VAL A 52 3.17 5.39 8.69
C VAL A 52 3.34 6.71 9.43
N LEU A 53 3.48 7.81 8.69
CA LEU A 53 3.73 9.14 9.25
C LEU A 53 2.53 9.65 10.06
N ALA A 54 1.31 9.51 9.53
CA ALA A 54 0.10 9.98 10.17
C ALA A 54 -0.19 9.23 11.50
N VAL A 55 -0.01 7.92 11.52
CA VAL A 55 -0.17 7.11 12.75
C VAL A 55 0.89 7.48 13.79
N CYS A 56 2.14 7.63 13.37
CA CYS A 56 3.22 8.05 14.26
C CYS A 56 2.93 9.43 14.88
N ASP A 57 2.58 10.41 14.05
CA ASP A 57 2.29 11.78 14.50
C ASP A 57 1.04 11.82 15.40
N MET A 58 -0.02 11.07 15.08
CA MET A 58 -1.23 10.93 15.90
C MET A 58 -0.90 10.47 17.34
N LEU A 59 0.06 9.59 17.47
CA LEU A 59 0.49 8.99 18.74
C LEU A 59 1.72 9.69 19.35
N ASN A 60 2.19 10.81 18.78
CA ASN A 60 3.37 11.56 19.21
C ASN A 60 4.65 10.72 19.24
N GLY A 61 4.88 9.90 18.21
CA GLY A 61 6.04 9.04 18.07
C GLY A 61 7.28 9.73 17.52
N SER A 62 8.32 8.92 17.21
CA SER A 62 9.56 9.40 16.59
C SER A 62 9.39 9.67 15.10
N ALA A 63 9.39 10.96 14.71
CA ALA A 63 9.30 11.36 13.31
C ALA A 63 10.43 10.79 12.45
N GLU A 64 11.67 10.80 12.96
CA GLU A 64 12.85 10.31 12.25
C GLU A 64 12.76 8.79 11.97
N ALA A 65 12.31 8.00 12.96
CA ALA A 65 12.08 6.57 12.76
C ALA A 65 10.95 6.31 11.77
N ALA A 66 9.84 7.06 11.87
CA ALA A 66 8.69 6.93 10.98
C ALA A 66 9.03 7.27 9.53
N GLU A 67 9.90 8.25 9.26
CA GLU A 67 10.36 8.59 7.91
C GLU A 67 11.14 7.43 7.27
N GLN A 68 12.02 6.75 8.02
CA GLN A 68 12.70 5.56 7.53
C GLN A 68 11.73 4.39 7.29
N PHE A 69 10.78 4.20 8.19
CA PHE A 69 9.76 3.16 8.04
C PHE A 69 8.82 3.45 6.86
N ALA A 70 8.50 4.71 6.60
CA ALA A 70 7.72 5.14 5.44
C ALA A 70 8.47 4.85 4.13
N ALA A 71 9.79 5.09 4.07
CA ALA A 71 10.60 4.73 2.92
C ALA A 71 10.64 3.20 2.73
N ALA A 72 10.85 2.43 3.79
CA ALA A 72 10.92 0.97 3.74
C ALA A 72 9.62 0.33 3.21
N VAL A 73 8.45 0.75 3.67
CA VAL A 73 7.19 0.18 3.19
C VAL A 73 6.90 0.54 1.73
N GLU A 74 7.30 1.71 1.26
CA GLU A 74 7.18 2.08 -0.16
C GLU A 74 8.19 1.35 -1.05
N MET A 75 9.42 1.09 -0.57
CA MET A 75 10.38 0.23 -1.28
C MET A 75 9.79 -1.18 -1.47
N LEU A 76 9.23 -1.74 -0.40
CA LEU A 76 8.58 -3.05 -0.45
C LEU A 76 7.32 -3.05 -1.33
N HIS A 77 6.52 -2.00 -1.31
CA HIS A 77 5.42 -1.85 -2.26
C HIS A 77 5.92 -1.72 -3.71
N CYS A 78 7.01 -1.01 -3.93
CA CYS A 78 7.56 -0.81 -5.26
C CYS A 78 8.08 -2.13 -5.87
N TYR A 79 8.75 -2.98 -5.08
CA TYR A 79 9.20 -4.28 -5.60
C TYR A 79 8.02 -5.10 -6.11
N SER A 80 6.90 -5.13 -5.38
CA SER A 80 5.73 -5.91 -5.80
C SER A 80 5.18 -5.41 -7.14
N LEU A 81 5.14 -4.09 -7.34
CA LEU A 81 4.70 -3.52 -8.62
C LEU A 81 5.66 -3.84 -9.78
N ILE A 82 6.99 -3.84 -9.53
CA ILE A 82 7.97 -4.21 -10.55
C ILE A 82 7.79 -5.67 -10.96
N HIS A 83 7.57 -6.56 -9.98
CA HIS A 83 7.40 -7.99 -10.27
C HIS A 83 6.03 -8.29 -10.88
N ASP A 84 4.98 -7.60 -10.46
CA ASP A 84 3.65 -7.73 -11.06
C ASP A 84 3.65 -7.34 -12.55
N ASP A 85 4.44 -6.31 -12.93
CA ASP A 85 4.54 -5.86 -14.34
C ASP A 85 5.31 -6.83 -15.25
N LEU A 86 6.03 -7.84 -14.72
CA LEU A 86 6.84 -8.76 -15.53
C LEU A 86 5.99 -9.59 -16.49
N PRO A 87 6.56 -10.05 -17.65
CA PRO A 87 5.85 -10.85 -18.64
C PRO A 87 5.28 -12.18 -18.13
N CYS A 88 5.83 -12.72 -17.03
CA CYS A 88 5.31 -13.93 -16.37
C CYS A 88 4.17 -13.65 -15.36
N MET A 89 3.81 -12.39 -15.18
CA MET A 89 2.74 -11.90 -14.31
C MET A 89 1.73 -11.13 -15.17
N ASP A 90 1.47 -9.85 -14.86
CA ASP A 90 0.45 -9.03 -15.56
C ASP A 90 0.91 -8.57 -16.96
N ASN A 91 2.23 -8.61 -17.25
CA ASN A 91 2.85 -8.17 -18.51
C ASN A 91 2.48 -6.73 -18.90
N ASP A 92 2.45 -5.82 -17.94
CA ASP A 92 2.07 -4.43 -18.16
C ASP A 92 3.21 -3.64 -18.82
N ASP A 93 2.92 -2.98 -19.93
CA ASP A 93 3.89 -2.13 -20.64
C ASP A 93 4.13 -0.79 -19.95
N LEU A 94 3.13 -0.28 -19.23
CA LEU A 94 3.14 1.03 -18.61
C LEU A 94 2.78 0.95 -17.11
N ARG A 95 3.52 1.71 -16.29
CA ARG A 95 3.20 1.94 -14.89
C ARG A 95 3.21 3.45 -14.58
N ARG A 96 2.09 3.98 -14.10
CA ARG A 96 1.93 5.42 -13.81
C ARG A 96 2.24 6.31 -15.03
N GLY A 97 1.84 5.87 -16.23
CA GLY A 97 2.04 6.60 -17.48
C GLY A 97 3.47 6.58 -18.05
N LYS A 98 4.38 5.81 -17.45
CA LYS A 98 5.75 5.60 -17.92
C LYS A 98 5.95 4.12 -18.27
N PRO A 99 6.96 3.78 -19.13
CA PRO A 99 7.33 2.38 -19.33
C PRO A 99 7.55 1.66 -18.01
N SER A 100 7.02 0.45 -17.89
CA SER A 100 7.28 -0.41 -16.73
C SER A 100 8.78 -0.75 -16.63
N CYS A 101 9.22 -1.21 -15.46
CA CYS A 101 10.65 -1.44 -15.22
C CYS A 101 11.26 -2.39 -16.24
N HIS A 102 10.57 -3.49 -16.57
CA HIS A 102 11.07 -4.47 -17.54
C HIS A 102 11.11 -3.93 -18.98
N LYS A 103 10.23 -2.99 -19.34
CA LYS A 103 10.27 -2.32 -20.65
C LYS A 103 11.42 -1.30 -20.75
N ALA A 104 11.76 -0.64 -19.64
CA ALA A 104 12.80 0.37 -19.61
C ALA A 104 14.22 -0.23 -19.46
N PHE A 105 14.38 -1.33 -18.72
CA PHE A 105 15.68 -1.89 -18.33
C PHE A 105 15.87 -3.37 -18.69
N GLY A 106 14.86 -4.03 -19.22
CA GLY A 106 14.87 -5.47 -19.50
C GLY A 106 14.42 -6.31 -18.30
N GLU A 107 13.96 -7.55 -18.59
CA GLU A 107 13.32 -8.44 -17.61
C GLU A 107 14.23 -8.84 -16.46
N SER A 108 15.48 -9.24 -16.76
CA SER A 108 16.43 -9.66 -15.72
C SER A 108 16.83 -8.53 -14.78
N THR A 109 17.00 -7.32 -15.31
CA THR A 109 17.31 -6.13 -14.50
C THR A 109 16.09 -5.76 -13.64
N ALA A 110 14.87 -5.84 -14.17
CA ALA A 110 13.65 -5.57 -13.42
C ALA A 110 13.43 -6.60 -12.29
N MET A 111 13.65 -7.89 -12.56
CA MET A 111 13.59 -8.95 -11.54
C MET A 111 14.54 -8.62 -10.37
N LEU A 112 15.81 -8.35 -10.67
CA LEU A 112 16.79 -8.01 -9.65
C LEU A 112 16.53 -6.65 -8.98
N ALA A 113 15.90 -5.70 -9.67
CA ALA A 113 15.48 -4.42 -9.07
C ALA A 113 14.38 -4.63 -8.01
N GLY A 114 13.46 -5.55 -8.22
CA GLY A 114 12.52 -5.98 -7.20
C GLY A 114 13.21 -6.64 -6.00
N ASP A 115 14.14 -7.57 -6.24
CA ASP A 115 14.88 -8.26 -5.18
C ASP A 115 15.69 -7.29 -4.30
N VAL A 116 16.37 -6.31 -4.92
CA VAL A 116 17.13 -5.31 -4.16
C VAL A 116 16.21 -4.43 -3.33
N LEU A 117 15.09 -3.97 -3.86
CA LEU A 117 14.13 -3.16 -3.09
C LEU A 117 13.54 -3.92 -1.90
N LEU A 118 13.19 -5.20 -2.09
CA LEU A 118 12.72 -6.07 -1.02
C LEU A 118 13.78 -6.19 0.10
N THR A 119 15.04 -6.44 -0.27
CA THR A 119 16.14 -6.60 0.69
C THR A 119 16.47 -5.28 1.39
N GLU A 120 16.63 -4.19 0.63
CA GLU A 120 16.99 -2.89 1.20
C GLU A 120 15.87 -2.28 2.06
N ALA A 121 14.60 -2.63 1.85
CA ALA A 121 13.53 -2.23 2.75
C ALA A 121 13.81 -2.68 4.20
N PHE A 122 14.33 -3.88 4.42
CA PHE A 122 14.71 -4.36 5.75
C PHE A 122 16.00 -3.70 6.26
N ASN A 123 16.96 -3.41 5.39
CA ASN A 123 18.17 -2.65 5.74
C ASN A 123 17.80 -1.24 6.21
N VAL A 124 16.88 -0.54 5.54
CA VAL A 124 16.35 0.76 5.98
C VAL A 124 15.76 0.68 7.38
N VAL A 125 14.91 -0.33 7.66
CA VAL A 125 14.34 -0.53 9.01
C VAL A 125 15.42 -0.81 10.06
N ALA A 126 16.42 -1.64 9.72
CA ALA A 126 17.49 -2.02 10.63
C ALA A 126 18.41 -0.84 10.99
N ASN A 127 18.58 0.12 10.07
CA ASN A 127 19.42 1.31 10.26
C ASN A 127 18.62 2.54 10.73
N ALA A 128 17.33 2.42 10.96
CA ALA A 128 16.50 3.53 11.43
C ALA A 128 16.95 4.03 12.81
N PRO A 129 16.88 5.35 13.10
CA PRO A 129 17.23 5.94 14.39
C PRO A 129 16.17 5.61 15.45
N ALA A 130 16.10 4.34 15.83
CA ALA A 130 15.11 3.79 16.75
C ALA A 130 15.77 2.79 17.74
N SER A 131 15.11 2.53 18.85
CA SER A 131 15.56 1.46 19.73
C SER A 131 15.41 0.08 19.05
N PRO A 132 16.27 -0.90 19.41
CA PRO A 132 16.21 -2.24 18.80
C PRO A 132 14.81 -2.87 18.83
N ILE A 133 14.04 -2.67 19.90
CA ILE A 133 12.69 -3.21 20.02
C ILE A 133 11.72 -2.55 19.03
N VAL A 134 11.85 -1.26 18.76
CA VAL A 134 11.04 -0.52 17.78
C VAL A 134 11.37 -1.01 16.36
N SER A 135 12.66 -1.14 16.02
CA SER A 135 13.08 -1.68 14.71
C SER A 135 12.62 -3.13 14.52
N VAL A 136 12.69 -3.97 15.56
CA VAL A 136 12.17 -5.36 15.49
C VAL A 136 10.66 -5.38 15.29
N ARG A 137 9.88 -4.52 15.99
CA ARG A 137 8.42 -4.41 15.77
C ARG A 137 8.11 -3.98 14.35
N ALA A 138 8.80 -2.97 13.82
CA ALA A 138 8.62 -2.50 12.45
C ALA A 138 8.98 -3.58 11.42
N ALA A 139 10.12 -4.26 11.57
CA ALA A 139 10.53 -5.36 10.70
C ALA A 139 9.53 -6.54 10.71
N ARG A 140 8.99 -6.89 11.87
CA ARG A 140 7.94 -7.92 12.01
C ARG A 140 6.66 -7.52 11.30
N ALA A 141 6.22 -6.26 11.43
CA ALA A 141 5.04 -5.75 10.73
C ALA A 141 5.25 -5.80 9.20
N LEU A 142 6.41 -5.33 8.72
CA LEU A 142 6.77 -5.33 7.31
C LEU A 142 6.82 -6.75 6.75
N GLY A 143 7.51 -7.68 7.43
CA GLY A 143 7.62 -9.07 7.02
C GLY A 143 6.29 -9.83 7.04
N ALA A 144 5.45 -9.61 8.06
CA ALA A 144 4.12 -10.20 8.11
C ALA A 144 3.21 -9.67 6.98
N GLY A 145 3.28 -8.35 6.70
CA GLY A 145 2.49 -7.74 5.63
C GLY A 145 2.90 -8.16 4.22
N ALA A 146 4.18 -8.47 4.00
CA ALA A 146 4.69 -8.84 2.68
C ALA A 146 4.71 -10.34 2.41
N GLY A 147 4.93 -11.15 3.44
CA GLY A 147 5.34 -12.55 3.33
C GLY A 147 4.22 -13.54 3.02
N SER A 148 4.47 -14.80 3.42
CA SER A 148 3.64 -15.99 3.13
C SER A 148 2.25 -15.99 3.78
N HIS A 149 1.95 -15.04 4.64
CA HIS A 149 0.62 -14.83 5.25
C HIS A 149 0.11 -13.41 4.96
N GLY A 150 0.72 -12.70 4.03
CA GLY A 150 0.41 -11.34 3.62
C GLY A 150 0.31 -11.20 2.10
N MET A 151 0.97 -10.17 1.56
CA MET A 151 0.81 -9.76 0.16
C MET A 151 1.17 -10.87 -0.85
N VAL A 152 2.26 -11.64 -0.62
CA VAL A 152 2.65 -12.74 -1.51
C VAL A 152 1.59 -13.83 -1.54
N TYR A 153 1.02 -14.19 -0.38
CA TYR A 153 -0.10 -15.15 -0.34
C TYR A 153 -1.34 -14.59 -1.03
N GLY A 154 -1.63 -13.30 -0.85
CA GLY A 154 -2.73 -12.63 -1.55
C GLY A 154 -2.56 -12.67 -3.07
N GLN A 155 -1.34 -12.47 -3.57
CA GLN A 155 -1.01 -12.57 -4.99
C GLN A 155 -1.14 -14.01 -5.52
N GLU A 156 -0.70 -15.01 -4.76
CA GLU A 156 -0.92 -16.42 -5.09
C GLU A 156 -2.41 -16.74 -5.25
N LEU A 157 -3.24 -16.25 -4.31
CA LEU A 157 -4.68 -16.45 -4.37
C LEU A 157 -5.32 -15.72 -5.56
N ASP A 158 -4.88 -14.49 -5.86
CA ASP A 158 -5.38 -13.71 -6.99
C ASP A 158 -5.14 -14.46 -8.30
N LEU A 159 -3.92 -14.89 -8.56
CA LEU A 159 -3.56 -15.73 -9.73
C LEU A 159 -4.37 -17.03 -9.80
N LYS A 160 -4.56 -17.71 -8.66
CA LYS A 160 -5.33 -18.95 -8.58
C LYS A 160 -6.79 -18.74 -8.98
N TYR A 161 -7.39 -17.63 -8.58
CA TYR A 161 -8.80 -17.33 -8.81
C TYR A 161 -9.03 -16.41 -10.03
N GLU A 162 -8.01 -16.08 -10.79
CA GLU A 162 -8.14 -15.31 -12.03
C GLU A 162 -8.99 -16.04 -13.08
N ALA A 163 -8.82 -17.35 -13.21
CA ALA A 163 -9.59 -18.21 -14.14
C ALA A 163 -10.72 -18.99 -13.45
N LEU A 164 -10.97 -18.76 -12.16
CA LEU A 164 -11.96 -19.47 -11.37
C LEU A 164 -12.89 -18.46 -10.70
N ALA A 165 -14.21 -18.75 -10.72
CA ALA A 165 -15.15 -17.95 -9.94
C ALA A 165 -14.84 -18.07 -8.44
N ALA A 166 -14.52 -16.95 -7.78
CA ALA A 166 -14.29 -16.89 -6.36
C ALA A 166 -15.61 -16.66 -5.60
N THR A 167 -15.74 -17.27 -4.42
CA THR A 167 -16.80 -16.88 -3.48
C THR A 167 -16.49 -15.51 -2.86
N GLU A 168 -17.48 -14.85 -2.25
CA GLU A 168 -17.24 -13.58 -1.53
C GLU A 168 -16.17 -13.75 -0.44
N GLU A 169 -16.20 -14.87 0.31
CA GLU A 169 -15.20 -15.14 1.35
C GLU A 169 -13.77 -15.22 0.76
N GLN A 170 -13.63 -15.89 -0.38
CA GLN A 170 -12.35 -15.99 -1.09
C GLN A 170 -11.90 -14.63 -1.62
N LEU A 171 -12.81 -13.83 -2.19
CA LEU A 171 -12.53 -12.48 -2.66
C LEU A 171 -12.06 -11.57 -1.51
N ARG A 172 -12.75 -11.62 -0.37
CA ARG A 172 -12.33 -10.90 0.84
C ARG A 172 -10.96 -11.35 1.34
N LEU A 173 -10.65 -12.64 1.26
CA LEU A 173 -9.35 -13.18 1.64
C LEU A 173 -8.23 -12.68 0.70
N ILE A 174 -8.48 -12.65 -0.61
CA ILE A 174 -7.55 -12.10 -1.60
C ILE A 174 -7.25 -10.64 -1.26
N HIS A 175 -8.26 -9.80 -1.13
CA HIS A 175 -8.09 -8.37 -0.86
C HIS A 175 -7.44 -8.09 0.51
N ARG A 176 -7.84 -8.87 1.54
CA ARG A 176 -7.22 -8.76 2.86
C ARG A 176 -5.71 -8.99 2.79
N ASN A 177 -5.26 -9.97 2.02
CA ASN A 177 -3.85 -10.33 1.93
C ASN A 177 -3.11 -9.51 0.87
N LYS A 178 -3.57 -9.46 -0.37
CA LYS A 178 -2.87 -8.76 -1.46
C LYS A 178 -2.69 -7.26 -1.18
N THR A 179 -3.71 -6.62 -0.65
CA THR A 179 -3.71 -5.17 -0.42
C THR A 179 -3.72 -4.79 1.07
N GLY A 180 -4.63 -5.38 1.85
CA GLY A 180 -4.85 -5.03 3.25
C GLY A 180 -3.64 -5.31 4.13
N ALA A 181 -2.94 -6.40 3.92
CA ALA A 181 -1.79 -6.79 4.74
C ALA A 181 -0.64 -5.77 4.70
N LEU A 182 -0.33 -5.20 3.53
CA LEU A 182 0.72 -4.18 3.44
C LEU A 182 0.24 -2.79 3.92
N ILE A 183 -1.05 -2.49 3.82
CA ILE A 183 -1.65 -1.32 4.46
C ILE A 183 -1.55 -1.46 5.99
N ASN A 184 -1.89 -2.64 6.53
CA ASN A 184 -1.73 -2.91 7.95
C ASN A 184 -0.27 -2.83 8.39
N ALA A 185 0.66 -3.37 7.61
CA ALA A 185 2.09 -3.23 7.90
C ALA A 185 2.50 -1.76 8.04
N ALA A 186 2.07 -0.88 7.14
CA ALA A 186 2.34 0.55 7.21
C ALA A 186 1.81 1.17 8.51
N VAL A 187 0.56 0.90 8.84
CA VAL A 187 -0.09 1.38 10.08
C VAL A 187 0.65 0.87 11.33
N GLN A 188 0.99 -0.43 11.38
CA GLN A 188 1.73 -1.03 12.49
C GLN A 188 3.18 -0.52 12.60
N MET A 189 3.82 -0.17 11.49
CA MET A 189 5.15 0.47 11.51
C MET A 189 5.09 1.88 12.11
N GLY A 190 4.05 2.66 11.79
CA GLY A 190 3.78 3.94 12.44
C GLY A 190 3.50 3.79 13.94
N ALA A 191 2.68 2.80 14.31
CA ALA A 191 2.42 2.44 15.70
C ALA A 191 3.70 2.01 16.45
N ALA A 192 4.60 1.26 15.78
CA ALA A 192 5.89 0.89 16.33
C ALA A 192 6.78 2.11 16.61
N ALA A 193 6.87 3.07 15.66
CA ALA A 193 7.62 4.32 15.84
C ALA A 193 7.10 5.15 17.02
N ALA A 194 5.81 5.05 17.32
CA ALA A 194 5.16 5.70 18.45
C ALA A 194 5.12 4.83 19.72
N GLN A 195 5.65 3.61 19.69
CA GLN A 195 5.63 2.65 20.81
C GLN A 195 4.20 2.39 21.34
N ALA A 196 3.22 2.33 20.41
CA ALA A 196 1.82 2.08 20.74
C ALA A 196 1.64 0.79 21.57
N ASN A 197 0.66 0.81 22.48
CA ASN A 197 0.27 -0.34 23.26
C ASN A 197 -0.57 -1.36 22.45
N GLU A 198 -0.87 -2.53 23.04
CA GLU A 198 -1.58 -3.61 22.33
C GLU A 198 -2.99 -3.22 21.91
N THR A 199 -3.74 -2.47 22.74
CA THR A 199 -5.09 -1.99 22.40
C THR A 199 -5.03 -1.06 21.20
N GLN A 200 -4.15 -0.07 21.22
CA GLN A 200 -3.94 0.85 20.11
C GLN A 200 -3.53 0.13 18.81
N CYS A 201 -2.61 -0.85 18.92
CA CYS A 201 -2.21 -1.65 17.76
C CYS A 201 -3.39 -2.44 17.18
N LYS A 202 -4.28 -2.99 18.02
CA LYS A 202 -5.44 -3.75 17.58
C LYS A 202 -6.46 -2.87 16.86
N GLU A 203 -6.81 -1.71 17.42
CA GLU A 203 -7.74 -0.77 16.77
C GLU A 203 -7.18 -0.24 15.44
N LEU A 204 -5.87 0.02 15.40
CA LEU A 204 -5.19 0.42 14.17
C LEU A 204 -5.13 -0.71 13.12
N GLU A 205 -5.03 -1.97 13.54
CA GLU A 205 -5.14 -3.13 12.65
C GLU A 205 -6.53 -3.21 12.02
N ASP A 206 -7.58 -3.06 12.82
CA ASP A 206 -8.97 -3.11 12.36
C ASP A 206 -9.25 -1.95 11.38
N TYR A 207 -8.75 -0.75 11.69
CA TYR A 207 -8.79 0.38 10.76
C TYR A 207 -8.06 0.08 9.44
N ALA A 208 -6.85 -0.46 9.49
CA ALA A 208 -6.04 -0.74 8.29
C ALA A 208 -6.72 -1.74 7.35
N PHE A 209 -7.27 -2.84 7.89
CA PHE A 209 -8.00 -3.81 7.08
C PHE A 209 -9.32 -3.26 6.57
N GLY A 210 -10.01 -2.42 7.35
CA GLY A 210 -11.23 -1.74 6.93
C GLY A 210 -11.00 -0.85 5.71
N ILE A 211 -10.03 0.07 5.79
CA ILE A 211 -9.71 0.96 4.64
C ILE A 211 -9.13 0.19 3.45
N GLY A 212 -8.37 -0.89 3.70
CA GLY A 212 -7.84 -1.75 2.64
C GLY A 212 -8.95 -2.42 1.83
N LEU A 213 -9.99 -2.92 2.49
CA LEU A 213 -11.15 -3.50 1.82
C LEU A 213 -11.98 -2.44 1.09
N VAL A 214 -12.23 -1.28 1.72
CA VAL A 214 -12.91 -0.14 1.07
C VAL A 214 -12.16 0.28 -0.19
N PHE A 215 -10.84 0.38 -0.12
CA PHE A 215 -9.99 0.71 -1.25
C PHE A 215 -10.21 -0.25 -2.43
N GLN A 216 -10.26 -1.55 -2.20
CA GLN A 216 -10.47 -2.55 -3.25
C GLN A 216 -11.89 -2.52 -3.82
N ILE A 217 -12.92 -2.38 -2.97
CA ILE A 217 -14.29 -2.26 -3.45
C ILE A 217 -14.45 -1.03 -4.36
N VAL A 218 -13.82 0.09 -3.99
CA VAL A 218 -13.84 1.31 -4.81
C VAL A 218 -13.04 1.12 -6.10
N ASP A 219 -11.92 0.38 -6.09
CA ASP A 219 -11.18 0.03 -7.32
C ASP A 219 -12.06 -0.77 -8.27
N ASP A 220 -12.76 -1.81 -7.80
CA ASP A 220 -13.69 -2.60 -8.60
C ASP A 220 -14.79 -1.73 -9.24
N VAL A 221 -15.33 -0.77 -8.49
CA VAL A 221 -16.35 0.17 -9.01
C VAL A 221 -15.75 1.12 -10.04
N LEU A 222 -14.55 1.63 -9.82
CA LEU A 222 -13.88 2.53 -10.75
C LEU A 222 -13.51 1.83 -12.06
N ASP A 223 -13.15 0.54 -12.03
CA ASP A 223 -12.83 -0.23 -13.23
C ASP A 223 -14.01 -0.29 -14.23
N VAL A 224 -15.25 -0.26 -13.74
CA VAL A 224 -16.46 -0.31 -14.59
C VAL A 224 -17.12 1.04 -14.81
N THR A 225 -16.81 2.08 -14.04
CA THR A 225 -17.50 3.38 -14.10
C THR A 225 -16.64 4.53 -14.59
N SER A 226 -15.31 4.39 -14.58
CA SER A 226 -14.36 5.43 -14.99
C SER A 226 -14.03 5.34 -16.49
N THR A 227 -13.21 6.28 -16.98
CA THR A 227 -12.62 6.24 -18.33
C THR A 227 -11.15 5.83 -18.26
N ALA A 228 -10.62 5.26 -19.35
CA ALA A 228 -9.21 4.89 -19.47
C ALA A 228 -8.26 6.07 -19.20
N GLU A 229 -8.67 7.29 -19.58
CA GLU A 229 -7.92 8.52 -19.32
C GLU A 229 -7.83 8.85 -17.83
N GLN A 230 -8.90 8.57 -17.06
CA GLN A 230 -8.94 8.83 -15.62
C GLN A 230 -8.17 7.79 -14.81
N LEU A 231 -8.23 6.51 -15.21
CA LEU A 231 -7.54 5.41 -14.53
C LEU A 231 -6.06 5.26 -14.89
N GLY A 232 -5.67 5.76 -16.07
CA GLY A 232 -4.30 5.58 -16.60
C GLY A 232 -3.97 4.13 -16.99
N LYS A 233 -5.01 3.26 -17.11
CA LYS A 233 -4.95 1.87 -17.58
C LYS A 233 -6.22 1.54 -18.37
N PRO A 234 -6.26 0.45 -19.17
CA PRO A 234 -7.49 -0.03 -19.81
C PRO A 234 -8.60 -0.25 -18.77
N ILE A 235 -9.85 0.09 -19.14
CA ILE A 235 -11.06 -0.16 -18.32
C ILE A 235 -11.64 -1.53 -18.66
N GLY A 236 -12.31 -2.16 -17.67
CA GLY A 236 -12.99 -3.44 -17.86
C GLY A 236 -12.06 -4.65 -17.93
N SER A 237 -10.78 -4.49 -17.54
CA SER A 237 -9.80 -5.57 -17.55
C SER A 237 -10.25 -6.75 -16.67
N ASP A 238 -10.89 -6.48 -15.54
CA ASP A 238 -11.40 -7.51 -14.64
C ASP A 238 -12.55 -8.30 -15.27
N SER A 239 -13.44 -7.64 -16.00
CA SER A 239 -14.56 -8.31 -16.69
C SER A 239 -14.11 -9.11 -17.92
N GLU A 240 -13.11 -8.63 -18.67
CA GLU A 240 -12.52 -9.33 -19.81
C GLU A 240 -11.80 -10.61 -19.35
N ASN A 241 -11.17 -10.59 -18.19
CA ASN A 241 -10.50 -11.72 -17.58
C ASN A 241 -11.44 -12.65 -16.78
N GLY A 242 -12.74 -12.33 -16.69
CA GLY A 242 -13.72 -13.15 -15.95
C GLY A 242 -13.51 -13.15 -14.44
N LYS A 243 -12.78 -12.18 -13.88
CA LYS A 243 -12.52 -12.08 -12.43
C LYS A 243 -13.81 -11.84 -11.64
N THR A 244 -13.92 -12.50 -10.50
CA THR A 244 -14.93 -12.17 -9.51
C THR A 244 -14.53 -10.89 -8.79
N THR A 245 -15.41 -9.88 -8.79
CA THR A 245 -15.23 -8.60 -8.11
C THR A 245 -16.44 -8.28 -7.24
N PHE A 246 -16.37 -7.29 -6.36
CA PHE A 246 -17.53 -6.83 -5.61
C PHE A 246 -18.64 -6.30 -6.52
N VAL A 247 -18.29 -5.76 -7.70
CA VAL A 247 -19.26 -5.32 -8.70
C VAL A 247 -20.00 -6.51 -9.33
N THR A 248 -19.32 -7.62 -9.62
CA THR A 248 -19.99 -8.82 -10.14
C THR A 248 -20.91 -9.49 -9.11
N LEU A 249 -20.64 -9.33 -7.80
CA LEU A 249 -21.44 -9.89 -6.72
C LEU A 249 -22.65 -9.02 -6.35
N TYR A 250 -22.50 -7.69 -6.35
CA TYR A 250 -23.46 -6.76 -5.77
C TYR A 250 -23.97 -5.68 -6.74
N GLY A 251 -23.42 -5.62 -7.97
CA GLY A 251 -23.57 -4.46 -8.83
C GLY A 251 -22.79 -3.24 -8.32
N ALA A 252 -22.58 -2.24 -9.17
CA ALA A 252 -21.79 -1.06 -8.81
C ALA A 252 -22.39 -0.26 -7.63
N GLU A 253 -23.73 -0.09 -7.62
CA GLU A 253 -24.41 0.61 -6.53
C GLU A 253 -24.30 -0.16 -5.21
N GLY A 254 -24.58 -1.48 -5.22
CA GLY A 254 -24.50 -2.31 -4.00
C GLY A 254 -23.09 -2.41 -3.46
N ALA A 255 -22.07 -2.50 -4.31
CA ALA A 255 -20.65 -2.46 -3.93
C ALA A 255 -20.30 -1.11 -3.27
N MET A 256 -20.76 0.02 -3.82
CA MET A 256 -20.51 1.33 -3.25
C MET A 256 -21.25 1.54 -1.91
N GLU A 257 -22.47 1.00 -1.75
CA GLU A 257 -23.17 1.02 -0.47
C GLU A 257 -22.44 0.20 0.60
N LEU A 258 -21.92 -0.98 0.24
CA LEU A 258 -21.08 -1.79 1.10
C LEU A 258 -19.82 -1.03 1.53
N ALA A 259 -19.12 -0.39 0.57
CA ALA A 259 -17.94 0.42 0.87
C ALA A 259 -18.23 1.56 1.84
N LYS A 260 -19.34 2.29 1.65
CA LYS A 260 -19.80 3.36 2.56
C LYS A 260 -20.06 2.85 3.97
N LYS A 261 -20.77 1.72 4.09
CA LYS A 261 -21.08 1.10 5.38
C LYS A 261 -19.79 0.72 6.12
N LEU A 262 -18.90 -0.01 5.47
CA LEU A 262 -17.61 -0.44 6.03
C LEU A 262 -16.75 0.77 6.45
N ASN A 263 -16.69 1.80 5.60
CA ASN A 263 -15.92 3.01 5.90
C ASN A 263 -16.44 3.74 7.16
N ASN A 264 -17.78 3.83 7.31
CA ASN A 264 -18.39 4.45 8.48
C ASN A 264 -18.12 3.65 9.76
N GLU A 265 -18.23 2.31 9.71
CA GLU A 265 -17.93 1.41 10.83
C GLU A 265 -16.45 1.54 11.23
N THR A 266 -15.53 1.53 10.25
CA THR A 266 -14.09 1.67 10.45
C THR A 266 -13.73 3.02 11.11
N CYS A 267 -14.30 4.13 10.61
CA CYS A 267 -14.07 5.46 11.19
C CYS A 267 -14.67 5.59 12.59
N ALA A 268 -15.85 4.99 12.85
CA ALA A 268 -16.48 5.05 14.16
C ALA A 268 -15.67 4.32 15.24
N SER A 269 -15.11 3.13 14.93
CA SER A 269 -14.24 2.38 15.83
C SER A 269 -12.96 3.17 16.12
N LEU A 270 -12.30 3.69 15.10
CA LEU A 270 -11.09 4.49 15.25
C LEU A 270 -11.35 5.75 16.12
N HIS A 271 -12.48 6.43 15.90
CA HIS A 271 -12.86 7.60 16.69
C HIS A 271 -13.11 7.27 18.17
N ALA A 272 -13.70 6.11 18.44
CA ALA A 272 -13.99 5.68 19.81
C ALA A 272 -12.71 5.52 20.64
N GLU A 273 -11.61 5.06 20.05
CA GLU A 273 -10.32 4.89 20.73
C GLU A 273 -9.50 6.18 20.75
N PHE A 274 -9.42 6.90 19.63
CA PHE A 274 -8.45 8.00 19.46
C PHE A 274 -9.08 9.40 19.49
N SER A 275 -10.40 9.51 19.47
CA SER A 275 -11.15 10.77 19.47
C SER A 275 -10.65 11.74 18.36
N GLU A 276 -10.58 13.02 18.63
CA GLU A 276 -10.16 14.05 17.68
C GLU A 276 -8.75 13.85 17.09
N LYS A 277 -7.90 13.05 17.74
CA LYS A 277 -6.56 12.73 17.20
C LYS A 277 -6.63 11.93 15.91
N ALA A 278 -7.68 11.13 15.72
CA ALA A 278 -7.91 10.32 14.52
C ALA A 278 -8.37 11.13 13.30
N ALA A 279 -8.65 12.42 13.44
CA ALA A 279 -9.32 13.23 12.42
C ALA A 279 -8.67 13.16 11.02
N PHE A 280 -7.33 13.07 10.94
CA PHE A 280 -6.64 12.91 9.65
C PHE A 280 -6.92 11.55 9.03
N LEU A 281 -6.82 10.47 9.81
CA LEU A 281 -7.03 9.09 9.32
C LEU A 281 -8.50 8.86 8.93
N GLU A 282 -9.46 9.44 9.67
CA GLU A 282 -10.87 9.41 9.31
C GLU A 282 -11.14 10.14 7.98
N GLN A 283 -10.50 11.31 7.77
CA GLN A 283 -10.65 12.02 6.51
C GLN A 283 -9.97 11.28 5.37
N LEU A 284 -8.79 10.66 5.61
CA LEU A 284 -8.14 9.80 4.61
C LEU A 284 -9.06 8.66 4.17
N ALA A 285 -9.72 7.99 5.11
CA ALA A 285 -10.69 6.93 4.80
C ALA A 285 -11.85 7.46 3.93
N LYS A 286 -12.37 8.66 4.22
CA LYS A 286 -13.43 9.30 3.42
C LYS A 286 -12.94 9.66 2.00
N GLU A 287 -11.71 10.17 1.87
CA GLU A 287 -11.12 10.49 0.56
C GLU A 287 -10.89 9.23 -0.29
N LEU A 288 -10.49 8.11 0.33
CA LEU A 288 -10.37 6.83 -0.36
C LEU A 288 -11.71 6.32 -0.91
N LEU A 289 -12.80 6.61 -0.21
CA LEU A 289 -14.15 6.24 -0.64
C LEU A 289 -14.64 7.06 -1.86
N VAL A 290 -14.26 8.34 -1.95
CA VAL A 290 -14.76 9.27 -2.98
C VAL A 290 -13.77 9.55 -4.11
N ARG A 291 -12.63 8.88 -4.11
CA ARG A 291 -11.58 9.04 -5.14
C ARG A 291 -12.10 8.73 -6.54
N ARG A 292 -11.47 9.32 -7.54
CA ARG A 292 -11.81 9.16 -8.96
C ARG A 292 -10.75 8.43 -9.77
N SER A 293 -9.64 8.11 -9.14
CA SER A 293 -8.48 7.40 -9.72
C SER A 293 -7.63 6.75 -8.63
#